data_650bf5bdc8b1f623802dd68618829f80
#
_entry.id   650bf5bdc8b1f623802dd68618829f80
#
_cell.length_a   1.000
_cell.length_b   1.000
_cell.length_c   1.000
_cell.angle_alpha   90.00
_cell.angle_beta   90.00
_cell.angle_gamma   90.00
#
_symmetry.space_group_name_H-M   'P 1'
#
loop_
_entity.id
_entity.type
_entity.pdbx_description
1 polymer ?
#
loop_
_entity_poly.entity_id
_entity_poly.type
_entity_poly.pdbx_seq_one_letter_code
_entity_poly.pdbx_strand_id
1 'polypeptide(L)'
;MKWTKQLEQFFTHKHANKITNDFPREEEFENSAISSDLPESLPIDFNLRMLIIADPHGCLGEYDIPRNHNADVCFLLGDLSARDIAIIKAQVVGVPIYGVLGNHDGFDLYCRSGVENIHGKVVEIKGVKIAGIQGSLRYKYSEAPLYTDDESVEIAEAMEAADILISHDGPKFLHGINDYAHSGLQGVTHYCEKHNTPLNIHGHHHDNTKNVLENGTTSICCYRVQIIDTEDLKKVQEIQRVFA
;
A
#
# COMPACT_ATOMS: atom_id res chain seq x y z
N MET A 1 -10.69 -21.23 11.10
CA MET A 1 -11.57 -21.43 9.93
C MET A 1 -13.03 -20.92 10.09
N LYS A 2 -13.35 -20.15 11.12
CA LYS A 2 -14.69 -19.52 11.33
C LYS A 2 -14.72 -17.99 11.12
N TRP A 3 -13.55 -17.35 11.08
CA TRP A 3 -13.45 -15.88 10.99
C TRP A 3 -13.55 -15.33 9.56
N THR A 4 -13.06 -16.06 8.57
CA THR A 4 -13.11 -15.65 7.15
C THR A 4 -14.53 -15.50 6.60
N LYS A 5 -15.46 -16.37 7.00
CA LYS A 5 -16.86 -16.30 6.56
C LYS A 5 -17.66 -15.16 7.20
N GLN A 6 -17.27 -14.67 8.38
CA GLN A 6 -17.93 -13.56 9.03
C GLN A 6 -17.55 -12.21 8.41
N LEU A 7 -16.30 -12.04 8.00
CA LEU A 7 -15.86 -10.85 7.27
C LEU A 7 -16.48 -10.77 5.88
N GLU A 8 -16.54 -11.88 5.13
CA GLU A 8 -17.22 -11.92 3.83
C GLU A 8 -18.72 -11.61 3.94
N GLN A 9 -19.41 -12.07 4.98
CA GLN A 9 -20.82 -11.75 5.21
C GLN A 9 -21.07 -10.30 5.69
N PHE A 10 -20.11 -9.70 6.37
CA PHE A 10 -20.21 -8.31 6.82
C PHE A 10 -20.16 -7.34 5.63
N PHE A 11 -19.33 -7.64 4.62
CA PHE A 11 -19.18 -6.80 3.43
C PHE A 11 -20.30 -6.96 2.38
N THR A 12 -21.04 -8.08 2.37
CA THR A 12 -22.04 -8.36 1.32
C THR A 12 -23.46 -7.91 1.64
N HIS A 13 -23.81 -7.56 2.88
CA HIS A 13 -25.24 -7.41 3.27
C HIS A 13 -25.66 -6.08 3.88
N LYS A 14 -24.83 -5.07 4.08
CA LYS A 14 -25.24 -3.88 4.84
C LYS A 14 -25.38 -2.55 4.09
N HIS A 15 -24.94 -2.40 2.87
CA HIS A 15 -24.81 -1.05 2.25
C HIS A 15 -25.47 -0.89 0.88
N ALA A 16 -26.65 -1.46 0.67
CA ALA A 16 -27.43 -1.22 -0.56
C ALA A 16 -28.35 0.02 -0.52
N ASN A 17 -28.28 0.88 0.51
CA ASN A 17 -29.20 2.02 0.59
C ASN A 17 -28.53 3.31 1.10
N LYS A 18 -28.59 4.32 0.25
CA LYS A 18 -28.24 5.75 0.42
C LYS A 18 -26.80 6.13 0.22
N ILE A 19 -26.42 6.29 -1.04
CA ILE A 19 -25.38 7.25 -1.42
C ILE A 19 -26.11 8.49 -1.93
N THR A 20 -26.17 9.53 -1.09
CA THR A 20 -26.43 10.91 -1.55
C THR A 20 -25.15 11.42 -2.19
N ASN A 21 -25.26 12.15 -3.32
CA ASN A 21 -24.16 12.76 -4.06
C ASN A 21 -23.52 13.95 -3.31
N ASP A 22 -23.22 13.81 -2.01
CA ASP A 22 -22.53 14.82 -1.23
C ASP A 22 -21.02 14.51 -1.22
N PHE A 23 -20.36 14.76 -2.34
CA PHE A 23 -18.91 14.93 -2.32
C PHE A 23 -18.61 16.31 -1.71
N PRO A 24 -17.65 16.41 -0.77
CA PRO A 24 -17.22 17.71 -0.24
C PRO A 24 -16.74 18.60 -1.41
N ARG A 25 -17.12 19.87 -1.41
CA ARG A 25 -16.63 20.81 -2.42
C ARG A 25 -15.18 21.17 -2.10
N GLU A 26 -14.40 21.41 -3.15
CA GLU A 26 -12.96 21.75 -3.10
C GLU A 26 -12.59 22.91 -2.15
N GLU A 27 -13.57 23.68 -1.66
CA GLU A 27 -13.38 24.88 -0.84
C GLU A 27 -13.14 24.61 0.66
N GLU A 28 -13.24 23.36 1.15
CA GLU A 28 -13.12 23.04 2.58
C GLU A 28 -11.71 22.61 3.03
N PHE A 29 -10.73 22.63 2.14
CA PHE A 29 -9.39 22.16 2.45
C PHE A 29 -8.42 23.34 2.59
N GLU A 30 -8.23 23.85 3.80
CA GLU A 30 -7.15 24.80 4.08
C GLU A 30 -5.79 24.11 3.94
N ASN A 31 -4.88 24.71 3.16
CA ASN A 31 -3.48 24.31 3.03
C ASN A 31 -2.81 24.34 4.41
N SER A 32 -2.64 23.21 5.06
CA SER A 32 -1.73 23.09 6.18
C SER A 32 -0.31 23.22 5.62
N ALA A 33 0.34 24.32 5.93
CA ALA A 33 1.73 24.56 5.57
C ALA A 33 2.60 23.44 6.18
N ILE A 34 3.29 22.68 5.32
CA ILE A 34 4.28 21.68 5.72
C ILE A 34 5.36 22.44 6.51
N SER A 35 5.46 22.14 7.81
CA SER A 35 6.49 22.70 8.69
C SER A 35 7.88 22.28 8.17
N SER A 36 8.84 23.21 8.21
CA SER A 36 10.24 22.97 7.87
C SER A 36 10.97 22.06 8.88
N ASP A 37 10.34 21.79 10.02
CA ASP A 37 10.87 20.92 11.08
C ASP A 37 10.09 19.61 11.06
N LEU A 38 10.51 18.69 10.15
CA LEU A 38 9.99 17.34 10.15
C LEU A 38 10.35 16.63 11.45
N PRO A 39 9.43 15.86 12.05
CA PRO A 39 9.74 15.06 13.24
C PRO A 39 10.85 14.07 12.96
N GLU A 40 11.57 13.69 14.02
CA GLU A 40 12.55 12.62 13.92
C GLU A 40 11.85 11.29 13.61
N SER A 41 12.40 10.53 12.66
CA SER A 41 11.81 9.23 12.31
C SER A 41 11.96 8.23 13.45
N LEU A 42 10.95 7.36 13.58
CA LEU A 42 11.01 6.22 14.52
C LEU A 42 12.20 5.31 14.17
N PRO A 43 12.87 4.73 15.18
CA PRO A 43 13.99 3.82 14.95
C PRO A 43 13.51 2.55 14.23
N ILE A 44 14.28 2.11 13.24
CA ILE A 44 14.10 0.83 12.55
C ILE A 44 15.26 -0.07 12.97
N ASP A 45 14.94 -1.10 13.77
CA ASP A 45 15.89 -2.01 14.38
C ASP A 45 15.87 -3.43 13.76
N PHE A 46 15.26 -3.56 12.59
CA PHE A 46 15.18 -4.82 11.84
C PHE A 46 15.83 -4.67 10.46
N ASN A 47 16.30 -5.82 9.95
CA ASN A 47 16.94 -5.90 8.62
C ASN A 47 16.06 -6.73 7.68
N LEU A 48 15.48 -6.06 6.68
CA LEU A 48 14.67 -6.69 5.64
C LEU A 48 14.94 -5.99 4.29
N ARG A 49 15.30 -6.78 3.28
CA ARG A 49 15.46 -6.32 1.91
C ARG A 49 14.22 -6.70 1.10
N MET A 50 13.54 -5.72 0.56
CA MET A 50 12.25 -5.87 -0.09
C MET A 50 12.32 -5.49 -1.57
N LEU A 51 11.75 -6.32 -2.44
CA LEU A 51 11.41 -5.95 -3.81
C LEU A 51 9.97 -5.44 -3.81
N ILE A 52 9.79 -4.19 -4.20
CA ILE A 52 8.48 -3.52 -4.23
C ILE A 52 8.05 -3.32 -5.68
N ILE A 53 6.80 -3.68 -6.00
CA ILE A 53 6.20 -3.46 -7.31
C ILE A 53 4.84 -2.77 -7.10
N ALA A 54 4.71 -1.55 -7.61
CA ALA A 54 3.53 -0.70 -7.48
C ALA A 54 3.13 -0.11 -8.82
N ASP A 55 1.85 -0.10 -9.12
CA ASP A 55 1.23 0.64 -10.22
C ASP A 55 1.87 0.39 -11.62
N PRO A 56 2.21 -0.85 -12.01
CA PRO A 56 2.77 -1.11 -13.32
C PRO A 56 1.74 -0.95 -14.45
N HIS A 57 0.43 -1.09 -14.17
CA HIS A 57 -0.66 -0.92 -15.13
C HIS A 57 -0.44 -1.68 -16.46
N GLY A 58 0.06 -2.92 -16.39
CA GLY A 58 0.33 -3.75 -17.56
C GLY A 58 1.68 -3.50 -18.26
N CYS A 59 2.48 -2.57 -17.77
CA CYS A 59 3.76 -2.19 -18.39
C CYS A 59 4.99 -2.87 -17.76
N LEU A 60 4.82 -3.84 -16.85
CA LEU A 60 5.94 -4.45 -16.16
C LEU A 60 6.96 -5.13 -17.08
N GLY A 61 6.50 -5.60 -18.27
CA GLY A 61 7.41 -6.18 -19.27
C GLY A 61 8.47 -5.22 -19.83
N GLU A 62 8.38 -3.93 -19.52
CA GLU A 62 9.37 -2.91 -19.87
C GLU A 62 10.54 -2.83 -18.86
N TYR A 63 10.44 -3.58 -17.75
CA TYR A 63 11.42 -3.60 -16.67
C TYR A 63 12.12 -4.95 -16.61
N ASP A 64 13.44 -4.94 -16.43
CA ASP A 64 14.21 -6.15 -16.15
C ASP A 64 14.49 -6.22 -14.65
N ILE A 65 13.72 -7.03 -13.94
CA ILE A 65 13.93 -7.25 -12.51
C ILE A 65 15.25 -8.03 -12.35
N PRO A 66 16.26 -7.44 -11.67
CA PRO A 66 17.55 -8.10 -11.57
C PRO A 66 17.43 -9.46 -10.86
N ARG A 67 17.96 -10.52 -11.47
CA ARG A 67 17.96 -11.86 -10.84
C ARG A 67 18.73 -11.89 -9.52
N ASN A 68 19.68 -10.98 -9.33
CA ASN A 68 20.46 -10.80 -8.11
C ASN A 68 19.87 -9.70 -7.20
N HIS A 69 18.55 -9.50 -7.22
CA HIS A 69 17.88 -8.50 -6.34
C HIS A 69 18.14 -8.78 -4.85
N ASN A 70 18.46 -10.04 -4.49
CA ASN A 70 18.74 -10.48 -3.12
C ASN A 70 17.66 -10.07 -2.11
N ALA A 71 16.41 -9.89 -2.56
CA ALA A 71 15.31 -9.55 -1.69
C ALA A 71 14.89 -10.75 -0.85
N ASP A 72 14.49 -10.51 0.38
CA ASP A 72 13.94 -11.49 1.30
C ASP A 72 12.46 -11.76 1.00
N VAL A 73 11.79 -10.78 0.38
CA VAL A 73 10.38 -10.79 0.06
C VAL A 73 10.09 -9.87 -1.13
N CYS A 74 9.03 -10.17 -1.88
CA CYS A 74 8.45 -9.29 -2.89
C CYS A 74 7.04 -8.84 -2.43
N PHE A 75 6.80 -7.53 -2.42
CA PHE A 75 5.48 -6.96 -2.17
C PHE A 75 4.89 -6.31 -3.41
N LEU A 76 3.64 -6.65 -3.69
CA LEU A 76 2.82 -6.08 -4.75
C LEU A 76 1.86 -5.07 -4.13
N LEU A 77 1.99 -3.79 -4.50
CA LEU A 77 1.22 -2.71 -3.88
C LEU A 77 0.00 -2.28 -4.71
N GLY A 78 -0.50 -3.16 -5.58
CA GLY A 78 -1.73 -2.93 -6.33
C GLY A 78 -1.53 -2.35 -7.73
N ASP A 79 -2.66 -2.26 -8.43
CA ASP A 79 -2.79 -1.82 -9.82
C ASP A 79 -1.95 -2.63 -10.81
N LEU A 80 -2.03 -3.96 -10.66
CA LEU A 80 -1.36 -4.94 -11.50
C LEU A 80 -2.34 -5.65 -12.44
N SER A 81 -1.88 -5.95 -13.64
CA SER A 81 -2.56 -6.90 -14.50
C SER A 81 -2.16 -8.36 -14.20
N ALA A 82 -2.97 -9.33 -14.60
CA ALA A 82 -2.61 -10.74 -14.53
C ALA A 82 -1.31 -11.06 -15.30
N ARG A 83 -1.03 -10.29 -16.37
CA ARG A 83 0.23 -10.39 -17.13
C ARG A 83 1.42 -9.92 -16.31
N ASP A 84 1.28 -8.81 -15.58
CA ASP A 84 2.35 -8.32 -14.70
C ASP A 84 2.69 -9.38 -13.65
N ILE A 85 1.68 -9.97 -13.00
CA ILE A 85 1.88 -11.02 -12.00
C ILE A 85 2.57 -12.25 -12.61
N ALA A 86 2.21 -12.64 -13.83
CA ALA A 86 2.87 -13.75 -14.52
C ALA A 86 4.36 -13.46 -14.78
N ILE A 87 4.71 -12.23 -15.16
CA ILE A 87 6.09 -11.78 -15.35
C ILE A 87 6.85 -11.82 -14.01
N ILE A 88 6.24 -11.29 -12.93
CA ILE A 88 6.83 -11.30 -11.59
C ILE A 88 7.15 -12.73 -11.17
N LYS A 89 6.19 -13.65 -11.27
CA LYS A 89 6.39 -15.06 -10.88
C LYS A 89 7.46 -15.78 -11.70
N ALA A 90 7.70 -15.34 -12.93
CA ALA A 90 8.75 -15.88 -13.78
C ALA A 90 10.15 -15.32 -13.43
N GLN A 91 10.23 -14.09 -12.96
CA GLN A 91 11.50 -13.40 -12.67
C GLN A 91 11.88 -13.46 -11.19
N VAL A 92 10.90 -13.40 -10.27
CA VAL A 92 11.10 -13.42 -8.83
C VAL A 92 10.97 -14.85 -8.32
N VAL A 93 12.10 -15.55 -8.31
CA VAL A 93 12.15 -16.98 -7.93
C VAL A 93 12.80 -17.15 -6.56
N GLY A 94 12.20 -17.99 -5.72
CA GLY A 94 12.78 -18.39 -4.44
C GLY A 94 12.52 -17.42 -3.28
N VAL A 95 11.72 -16.38 -3.48
CA VAL A 95 11.26 -15.48 -2.41
C VAL A 95 9.73 -15.48 -2.32
N PRO A 96 9.15 -15.32 -1.12
CA PRO A 96 7.71 -15.20 -0.96
C PRO A 96 7.20 -13.92 -1.63
N ILE A 97 5.98 -14.00 -2.20
CA ILE A 97 5.30 -12.88 -2.85
C ILE A 97 3.98 -12.65 -2.13
N TYR A 98 3.82 -11.48 -1.55
CA TYR A 98 2.59 -11.01 -0.92
C TYR A 98 2.11 -9.73 -1.60
N GLY A 99 0.86 -9.35 -1.37
CA GLY A 99 0.41 -8.07 -1.91
C GLY A 99 -0.87 -7.55 -1.29
N VAL A 100 -1.20 -6.34 -1.68
CA VAL A 100 -2.47 -5.66 -1.46
C VAL A 100 -3.01 -5.19 -2.80
N LEU A 101 -4.34 -5.27 -2.99
CA LEU A 101 -4.98 -4.84 -4.24
C LEU A 101 -5.02 -3.32 -4.35
N GLY A 102 -4.94 -2.80 -5.56
CA GLY A 102 -5.14 -1.39 -5.87
C GLY A 102 -6.60 -1.08 -6.26
N ASN A 103 -6.87 0.20 -6.52
CA ASN A 103 -8.19 0.70 -6.88
C ASN A 103 -8.60 0.41 -8.34
N HIS A 104 -7.73 -0.17 -9.13
CA HIS A 104 -8.01 -0.69 -10.48
C HIS A 104 -8.04 -2.21 -10.52
N ASP A 105 -7.77 -2.90 -9.42
CA ASP A 105 -7.74 -4.36 -9.36
C ASP A 105 -9.11 -4.96 -9.06
N GLY A 106 -9.40 -6.12 -9.64
CA GLY A 106 -10.54 -6.94 -9.22
C GLY A 106 -10.21 -7.75 -7.97
N PHE A 107 -11.18 -7.95 -7.07
CA PHE A 107 -11.00 -8.69 -5.81
C PHE A 107 -10.48 -10.13 -6.00
N ASP A 108 -10.65 -10.72 -7.18
CA ASP A 108 -10.23 -12.08 -7.49
C ASP A 108 -8.83 -12.19 -8.14
N LEU A 109 -8.18 -11.05 -8.44
CA LEU A 109 -6.90 -10.99 -9.16
C LEU A 109 -5.83 -11.86 -8.47
N TYR A 110 -5.62 -11.68 -7.19
CA TYR A 110 -4.57 -12.39 -6.46
C TYR A 110 -4.92 -13.86 -6.23
N CYS A 111 -6.19 -14.16 -5.93
CA CYS A 111 -6.66 -15.53 -5.79
C CYS A 111 -6.42 -16.32 -7.09
N ARG A 112 -6.79 -15.78 -8.25
CA ARG A 112 -6.56 -16.41 -9.56
C ARG A 112 -5.08 -16.53 -9.91
N SER A 113 -4.28 -15.58 -9.47
CA SER A 113 -2.85 -15.54 -9.77
C SER A 113 -1.99 -16.29 -8.77
N GLY A 114 -2.56 -16.82 -7.68
CA GLY A 114 -1.84 -17.53 -6.62
C GLY A 114 -0.85 -16.62 -5.87
N VAL A 115 -1.24 -15.36 -5.65
CA VAL A 115 -0.58 -14.41 -4.77
C VAL A 115 -1.38 -14.33 -3.48
N GLU A 116 -0.72 -14.27 -2.34
CA GLU A 116 -1.41 -14.08 -1.05
C GLU A 116 -1.73 -12.61 -0.84
N ASN A 117 -3.04 -12.29 -0.73
CA ASN A 117 -3.52 -10.97 -0.30
C ASN A 117 -3.43 -10.88 1.22
N ILE A 118 -2.66 -9.91 1.71
CA ILE A 118 -2.48 -9.67 3.16
C ILE A 118 -3.32 -8.51 3.69
N HIS A 119 -4.33 -8.06 2.94
CA HIS A 119 -5.27 -7.05 3.44
C HIS A 119 -5.94 -7.47 4.74
N GLY A 120 -5.88 -6.60 5.75
CA GLY A 120 -6.43 -6.86 7.09
C GLY A 120 -5.71 -7.98 7.87
N LYS A 121 -4.49 -8.35 7.45
CA LYS A 121 -3.70 -9.42 8.06
C LYS A 121 -2.30 -8.95 8.41
N VAL A 122 -1.63 -9.73 9.26
CA VAL A 122 -0.21 -9.61 9.56
C VAL A 122 0.49 -10.90 9.14
N VAL A 123 1.60 -10.78 8.41
CA VAL A 123 2.53 -11.86 8.10
C VAL A 123 3.87 -11.59 8.76
N GLU A 124 4.65 -12.64 9.02
CA GLU A 124 5.98 -12.52 9.61
C GLU A 124 7.04 -13.06 8.65
N ILE A 125 8.08 -12.26 8.40
CA ILE A 125 9.20 -12.60 7.52
C ILE A 125 10.49 -12.26 8.25
N LYS A 126 11.32 -13.27 8.51
CA LYS A 126 12.58 -13.11 9.25
C LYS A 126 12.42 -12.41 10.62
N GLY A 127 11.31 -12.64 11.30
CA GLY A 127 11.00 -12.01 12.58
C GLY A 127 10.38 -10.60 12.48
N VAL A 128 10.24 -10.05 11.26
CA VAL A 128 9.60 -8.75 11.01
C VAL A 128 8.13 -8.97 10.70
N LYS A 129 7.25 -8.24 11.38
CA LYS A 129 5.79 -8.27 11.15
C LYS A 129 5.39 -7.25 10.10
N ILE A 130 4.62 -7.69 9.12
CA ILE A 130 4.14 -6.86 8.02
C ILE A 130 2.62 -6.93 7.96
N ALA A 131 1.97 -5.78 8.07
CA ALA A 131 0.52 -5.61 7.88
C ALA A 131 0.19 -5.10 6.47
N GLY A 132 -1.04 -5.32 6.00
CA GLY A 132 -1.47 -4.87 4.69
C GLY A 132 -2.83 -4.17 4.67
N ILE A 133 -2.94 -3.03 3.97
CA ILE A 133 -4.19 -2.32 3.67
C ILE A 133 -4.31 -2.11 2.16
N GLN A 134 -5.34 -2.69 1.54
CA GLN A 134 -5.59 -2.57 0.09
C GLN A 134 -6.46 -1.36 -0.25
N GLY A 135 -6.48 -1.01 -1.55
CA GLY A 135 -7.41 -0.04 -2.14
C GLY A 135 -7.08 1.41 -1.81
N SER A 136 -7.97 2.30 -2.24
CA SER A 136 -7.84 3.75 -2.03
C SER A 136 -9.13 4.39 -1.56
N LEU A 137 -9.10 5.70 -1.37
CA LEU A 137 -10.30 6.48 -1.03
C LEU A 137 -11.38 6.30 -2.10
N ARG A 138 -12.64 6.17 -1.69
CA ARG A 138 -13.79 6.02 -2.58
C ARG A 138 -14.15 7.35 -3.24
N TYR A 139 -13.69 7.55 -4.46
CA TYR A 139 -13.96 8.72 -5.29
C TYR A 139 -14.98 8.44 -6.41
N LYS A 140 -15.35 7.18 -6.61
CA LYS A 140 -16.32 6.74 -7.61
C LYS A 140 -17.09 5.52 -7.14
N TYR A 141 -18.23 5.23 -7.77
CA TYR A 141 -18.90 3.95 -7.60
C TYR A 141 -18.21 2.89 -8.44
N SER A 142 -17.70 1.84 -7.82
CA SER A 142 -16.97 0.75 -8.47
C SER A 142 -17.02 -0.52 -7.60
N GLU A 143 -16.83 -1.69 -8.23
CA GLU A 143 -16.60 -2.97 -7.54
C GLU A 143 -15.12 -3.18 -7.15
N ALA A 144 -14.26 -2.21 -7.39
CA ALA A 144 -12.86 -2.25 -6.99
C ALA A 144 -12.70 -1.97 -5.47
N PRO A 145 -11.53 -2.26 -4.88
CA PRO A 145 -11.22 -1.94 -3.48
C PRO A 145 -11.19 -0.43 -3.23
N LEU A 146 -12.34 0.14 -2.90
CA LEU A 146 -12.51 1.57 -2.59
C LEU A 146 -13.23 1.71 -1.24
N TYR A 147 -12.67 2.49 -0.34
CA TYR A 147 -13.15 2.65 1.03
C TYR A 147 -13.46 4.11 1.35
N THR A 148 -14.45 4.36 2.19
CA THR A 148 -14.56 5.65 2.86
C THR A 148 -13.48 5.76 3.94
N ASP A 149 -13.26 6.97 4.45
CA ASP A 149 -12.33 7.15 5.56
C ASP A 149 -12.75 6.32 6.78
N ASP A 150 -14.05 6.32 7.13
CA ASP A 150 -14.57 5.52 8.26
C ASP A 150 -14.36 4.01 8.07
N GLU A 151 -14.71 3.47 6.89
CA GLU A 151 -14.48 2.05 6.59
C GLU A 151 -13.00 1.68 6.68
N SER A 152 -12.10 2.56 6.23
CA SER A 152 -10.66 2.34 6.30
C SER A 152 -10.13 2.37 7.73
N VAL A 153 -10.68 3.24 8.56
CA VAL A 153 -10.35 3.30 10.00
C VAL A 153 -10.85 2.05 10.72
N GLU A 154 -12.07 1.57 10.43
CA GLU A 154 -12.59 0.31 11.00
C GLU A 154 -11.69 -0.88 10.67
N ILE A 155 -11.15 -0.95 9.43
CA ILE A 155 -10.18 -1.97 9.02
C ILE A 155 -8.92 -1.87 9.87
N ALA A 156 -8.33 -0.67 9.95
CA ALA A 156 -7.11 -0.41 10.72
C ALA A 156 -7.26 -0.72 12.22
N GLU A 157 -8.44 -0.40 12.79
CA GLU A 157 -8.76 -0.69 14.19
C GLU A 157 -8.78 -2.20 14.50
N ALA A 158 -9.20 -3.03 13.56
CA ALA A 158 -9.29 -4.48 13.73
C ALA A 158 -7.94 -5.20 13.56
N MET A 159 -6.90 -4.50 13.07
CA MET A 159 -5.60 -5.11 12.78
C MET A 159 -4.66 -5.12 13.98
N GLU A 160 -3.80 -6.15 14.04
CA GLU A 160 -2.70 -6.24 15.00
C GLU A 160 -1.55 -5.30 14.62
N ALA A 161 -0.72 -4.91 15.60
CA ALA A 161 0.48 -4.11 15.38
C ALA A 161 1.52 -4.84 14.51
N ALA A 162 2.21 -4.09 13.66
CA ALA A 162 3.29 -4.58 12.83
C ALA A 162 4.44 -3.56 12.70
N ASP A 163 5.61 -4.06 12.31
CA ASP A 163 6.81 -3.25 12.11
C ASP A 163 6.76 -2.49 10.78
N ILE A 164 6.06 -3.07 9.80
CA ILE A 164 5.86 -2.48 8.46
C ILE A 164 4.37 -2.52 8.13
N LEU A 165 3.85 -1.41 7.62
CA LEU A 165 2.57 -1.37 6.91
C LEU A 165 2.83 -1.25 5.42
N ILE A 166 2.36 -2.22 4.61
CA ILE A 166 2.24 -2.02 3.17
C ILE A 166 0.80 -1.63 2.84
N SER A 167 0.64 -0.65 1.97
CA SER A 167 -0.69 -0.22 1.51
C SER A 167 -0.68 0.13 0.04
N HIS A 168 -1.87 0.14 -0.61
CA HIS A 168 -1.92 0.68 -1.96
C HIS A 168 -1.90 2.19 -1.93
N ASP A 169 -2.85 2.82 -1.22
CA ASP A 169 -2.89 4.27 -1.03
C ASP A 169 -2.02 4.70 0.16
N GLY A 170 -1.57 5.95 0.15
CA GLY A 170 -0.75 6.54 1.19
C GLY A 170 -1.53 7.04 2.41
N PRO A 171 -0.82 7.53 3.42
CA PRO A 171 -1.42 8.26 4.54
C PRO A 171 -2.20 9.49 4.05
N LYS A 172 -3.27 9.82 4.77
CA LYS A 172 -4.16 10.94 4.44
C LYS A 172 -3.38 12.26 4.32
N PHE A 173 -3.59 12.96 3.20
CA PHE A 173 -3.00 14.27 2.88
C PHE A 173 -1.47 14.33 2.80
N LEU A 174 -0.76 13.22 2.88
CA LEU A 174 0.70 13.20 2.84
C LEU A 174 1.27 13.80 1.54
N HIS A 175 0.60 13.58 0.40
CA HIS A 175 1.00 14.08 -0.91
C HIS A 175 0.29 15.37 -1.33
N GLY A 176 -0.34 16.04 -0.36
CA GLY A 176 -1.16 17.23 -0.62
C GLY A 176 -2.53 16.86 -1.19
N ILE A 177 -3.30 17.89 -1.53
CA ILE A 177 -4.66 17.74 -2.05
C ILE A 177 -4.65 18.22 -3.51
N ASN A 178 -4.14 17.39 -4.40
CA ASN A 178 -4.20 17.68 -5.83
C ASN A 178 -5.57 17.34 -6.42
N ASP A 179 -6.14 16.24 -5.94
CA ASP A 179 -7.51 15.82 -6.24
C ASP A 179 -8.02 14.87 -5.14
N TYR A 180 -9.32 14.64 -5.11
CA TYR A 180 -9.96 13.81 -4.09
C TYR A 180 -9.52 12.33 -4.16
N ALA A 181 -9.24 11.81 -5.35
CA ALA A 181 -8.86 10.41 -5.54
C ALA A 181 -7.48 10.09 -4.95
N HIS A 182 -6.59 11.09 -4.91
CA HIS A 182 -5.22 10.98 -4.40
C HIS A 182 -5.00 11.71 -3.07
N SER A 183 -6.06 11.89 -2.28
CA SER A 183 -5.94 12.53 -0.96
C SER A 183 -5.45 11.60 0.15
N GLY A 184 -5.14 10.34 -0.17
CA GLY A 184 -4.73 9.33 0.80
C GLY A 184 -5.89 8.73 1.59
N LEU A 185 -5.61 7.71 2.38
CA LEU A 185 -6.58 6.92 3.12
C LEU A 185 -6.42 7.11 4.63
N GLN A 186 -7.47 7.55 5.32
CA GLN A 186 -7.42 7.84 6.77
C GLN A 186 -7.03 6.62 7.59
N GLY A 187 -7.45 5.41 7.20
CA GLY A 187 -7.08 4.17 7.88
C GLY A 187 -5.59 3.88 7.87
N VAL A 188 -4.85 4.33 6.83
CA VAL A 188 -3.38 4.19 6.77
C VAL A 188 -2.73 5.09 7.82
N THR A 189 -3.14 6.37 7.90
CA THR A 189 -2.69 7.31 8.94
C THR A 189 -2.99 6.76 10.32
N HIS A 190 -4.25 6.38 10.54
CA HIS A 190 -4.73 5.86 11.82
C HIS A 190 -3.95 4.61 12.29
N TYR A 191 -3.68 3.67 11.39
CA TYR A 191 -2.87 2.48 11.71
C TYR A 191 -1.47 2.85 12.17
N CYS A 192 -0.79 3.74 11.41
CA CYS A 192 0.56 4.19 11.73
C CYS A 192 0.63 4.88 13.09
N GLU A 193 -0.34 5.75 13.40
CA GLU A 193 -0.42 6.46 14.68
C GLU A 193 -0.74 5.52 15.84
N LYS A 194 -1.76 4.66 15.71
CA LYS A 194 -2.22 3.74 16.74
C LYS A 194 -1.13 2.78 17.19
N HIS A 195 -0.35 2.27 16.24
CA HIS A 195 0.65 1.24 16.49
C HIS A 195 2.08 1.77 16.56
N ASN A 196 2.31 3.09 16.34
CA ASN A 196 3.64 3.68 16.18
C ASN A 196 4.48 2.86 15.19
N THR A 197 3.88 2.52 14.02
CA THR A 197 4.51 1.70 13.00
C THR A 197 5.72 2.44 12.40
N PRO A 198 6.95 1.90 12.47
CA PRO A 198 8.14 2.64 12.03
C PRO A 198 8.16 2.93 10.55
N LEU A 199 7.58 2.03 9.72
CA LEU A 199 7.69 2.10 8.27
C LEU A 199 6.34 1.82 7.59
N ASN A 200 5.91 2.75 6.72
CA ASN A 200 4.84 2.55 5.75
C ASN A 200 5.41 2.57 4.33
N ILE A 201 4.99 1.65 3.47
CA ILE A 201 5.36 1.60 2.05
C ILE A 201 4.07 1.52 1.23
N HIS A 202 3.90 2.44 0.28
CA HIS A 202 2.66 2.53 -0.50
C HIS A 202 2.91 2.89 -1.98
N GLY A 203 1.89 2.77 -2.81
CA GLY A 203 1.87 3.14 -4.23
C GLY A 203 0.90 4.28 -4.50
N HIS A 204 0.08 4.13 -5.55
CA HIS A 204 -1.07 4.92 -5.97
C HIS A 204 -0.74 6.32 -6.53
N HIS A 205 0.20 7.06 -5.93
CA HIS A 205 0.53 8.44 -6.33
C HIS A 205 1.48 8.53 -7.53
N HIS A 206 1.94 7.40 -8.06
CA HIS A 206 2.86 7.31 -9.20
C HIS A 206 4.13 8.16 -9.02
N ASP A 207 4.63 8.24 -7.80
CA ASP A 207 5.82 9.00 -7.44
C ASP A 207 6.75 8.17 -6.57
N ASN A 208 8.02 8.60 -6.48
CA ASN A 208 9.05 8.00 -5.66
C ASN A 208 9.49 9.02 -4.62
N THR A 209 8.80 9.05 -3.50
CA THR A 209 9.04 10.02 -2.43
C THR A 209 9.18 9.35 -1.07
N LYS A 210 9.86 10.04 -0.16
CA LYS A 210 10.01 9.64 1.23
C LYS A 210 9.66 10.80 2.14
N ASN A 211 8.78 10.54 3.08
CA ASN A 211 8.29 11.51 4.05
C ASN A 211 8.35 10.93 5.47
N VAL A 212 8.22 11.78 6.47
CA VAL A 212 8.07 11.38 7.87
C VAL A 212 6.75 11.97 8.38
N LEU A 213 5.88 11.12 8.92
CA LEU A 213 4.60 11.54 9.51
C LEU A 213 4.83 12.22 10.87
N GLU A 214 3.83 12.92 11.39
CA GLU A 214 3.90 13.62 12.67
C GLU A 214 4.26 12.70 13.86
N ASN A 215 3.83 11.43 13.81
CA ASN A 215 4.17 10.43 14.82
C ASN A 215 5.57 9.80 14.64
N GLY A 216 6.34 10.23 13.63
CA GLY A 216 7.68 9.71 13.33
C GLY A 216 7.71 8.52 12.36
N THR A 217 6.57 8.00 11.89
CA THR A 217 6.53 6.95 10.86
C THR A 217 7.23 7.42 9.59
N THR A 218 8.21 6.65 9.10
CA THR A 218 8.76 6.86 7.75
C THR A 218 7.76 6.31 6.72
N SER A 219 7.30 7.14 5.78
CA SER A 219 6.40 6.73 4.69
C SER A 219 7.10 6.87 3.36
N ILE A 220 7.16 5.77 2.58
CA ILE A 220 7.80 5.69 1.28
C ILE A 220 6.74 5.42 0.22
N CYS A 221 6.57 6.38 -0.70
CA CYS A 221 5.79 6.19 -1.90
C CYS A 221 6.66 5.51 -2.97
N CYS A 222 6.12 4.47 -3.58
CA CYS A 222 6.81 3.67 -4.59
C CYS A 222 6.03 3.70 -5.91
N TYR A 223 6.76 3.85 -7.00
CA TYR A 223 6.22 3.74 -8.35
C TYR A 223 7.05 2.78 -9.18
N ARG A 224 6.39 1.81 -9.81
CA ARG A 224 6.98 0.76 -10.64
C ARG A 224 7.76 -0.27 -9.81
N VAL A 225 9.08 -0.40 -10.03
CA VAL A 225 9.90 -1.44 -9.42
C VAL A 225 11.00 -0.80 -8.60
N GLN A 226 11.04 -1.12 -7.31
CA GLN A 226 12.05 -0.61 -6.39
C GLN A 226 12.62 -1.72 -5.51
N ILE A 227 13.84 -1.54 -5.06
CA ILE A 227 14.45 -2.35 -4.00
C ILE A 227 14.67 -1.45 -2.80
N ILE A 228 14.07 -1.81 -1.67
CA ILE A 228 14.19 -1.12 -0.40
C ILE A 228 14.93 -2.02 0.58
N ASP A 229 15.96 -1.48 1.18
CA ASP A 229 16.72 -2.12 2.24
C ASP A 229 16.54 -1.31 3.53
N THR A 230 16.04 -1.93 4.60
CA THR A 230 15.79 -1.21 5.85
C THR A 230 17.04 -0.75 6.57
N GLU A 231 18.20 -1.38 6.32
CA GLU A 231 19.49 -0.89 6.84
C GLU A 231 19.92 0.43 6.21
N ASP A 232 19.50 0.71 4.98
CA ASP A 232 19.89 1.92 4.26
C ASP A 232 18.71 2.54 3.50
N LEU A 233 17.70 3.00 4.23
CA LEU A 233 16.52 3.67 3.64
C LEU A 233 16.87 4.98 2.91
N LYS A 234 18.12 5.43 2.95
CA LYS A 234 18.61 6.57 2.15
C LYS A 234 18.88 6.18 0.69
N LYS A 235 19.02 4.88 0.43
CA LYS A 235 19.34 4.33 -0.90
C LYS A 235 18.22 3.42 -1.39
N VAL A 236 17.06 4.00 -1.71
CA VAL A 236 16.04 3.28 -2.47
C VAL A 236 16.53 3.12 -3.90
N GLN A 237 16.67 1.88 -4.35
CA GLN A 237 17.14 1.58 -5.70
C GLN A 237 15.94 1.44 -6.65
N GLU A 238 15.79 2.40 -7.56
CA GLU A 238 14.83 2.31 -8.67
C GLU A 238 15.36 1.42 -9.79
N ILE A 239 14.53 0.49 -10.27
CA ILE A 239 14.82 -0.30 -11.46
C ILE A 239 14.32 0.47 -12.67
N GLN A 240 15.25 0.87 -13.52
CA GLN A 240 14.94 1.66 -14.72
C GLN A 240 14.31 0.81 -15.82
N ARG A 241 13.56 1.45 -16.74
CA ARG A 241 13.08 0.81 -17.96
C ARG A 241 14.23 0.33 -18.83
N VAL A 242 14.09 -0.86 -19.41
CA VAL A 242 15.09 -1.42 -20.36
C VAL A 242 14.94 -0.80 -21.74
N PHE A 243 13.74 -0.33 -22.07
CA PHE A 243 13.42 0.30 -23.36
C PHE A 243 12.80 1.68 -23.09
N ALA A 244 13.43 2.72 -23.61
CA ALA A 244 12.91 4.08 -23.68
C ALA A 244 12.14 4.29 -24.98
#